data_2d7f7ec751afdfd295d58760d071a9d9
#
_entry.id   2d7f7ec751afdfd295d58760d071a9d9
#
_cell.length_a   1.000
_cell.length_b   1.000
_cell.length_c   1.000
_cell.angle_alpha   90.00
_cell.angle_beta   90.00
_cell.angle_gamma   90.00
#
_symmetry.space_group_name_H-M   'P 1'
#
loop_
_entity.id
_entity.type
_entity.pdbx_description
1 polymer ?
#
loop_
_entity_poly.entity_id
_entity_poly.type
_entity_poly.pdbx_seq_one_letter_code
_entity_poly.pdbx_strand_id
1 'polypeptide(L)'
;MSRLHSVLTAALLLAAMPAAQASPQLAAQAGCTTCHAADKPLLGPSWQAIAGKYKGQANAAALLADRVRKGGVNVWGKLPMPPTPADKLSDADLKALVSWVLKTR
;
A
#
# COMPACT_ATOMS: atom_id res chain seq x y z
N MET A 1 -7.34 -40.64 -50.05
CA MET A 1 -8.31 -40.01 -49.13
C MET A 1 -7.55 -39.41 -47.93
N SER A 2 -7.23 -38.15 -48.03
CA SER A 2 -6.46 -37.45 -47.00
C SER A 2 -7.43 -36.94 -45.95
N ARG A 3 -7.35 -37.45 -44.72
CA ARG A 3 -8.10 -36.90 -43.59
C ARG A 3 -7.27 -35.76 -43.00
N LEU A 4 -7.67 -34.55 -43.32
CA LEU A 4 -7.20 -33.35 -42.63
C LEU A 4 -7.71 -33.39 -41.19
N HIS A 5 -6.82 -33.67 -40.26
CA HIS A 5 -7.09 -33.47 -38.86
C HIS A 5 -6.87 -31.98 -38.56
N SER A 6 -7.98 -31.25 -38.51
CA SER A 6 -7.96 -29.89 -37.97
C SER A 6 -7.69 -29.96 -36.46
N VAL A 7 -6.45 -29.68 -36.10
CA VAL A 7 -6.10 -29.48 -34.71
C VAL A 7 -6.60 -28.07 -34.34
N LEU A 8 -7.73 -28.01 -33.67
CA LEU A 8 -8.16 -26.79 -33.01
C LEU A 8 -7.20 -26.53 -31.84
N THR A 9 -6.25 -25.68 -32.07
CA THR A 9 -5.43 -25.13 -30.98
C THR A 9 -6.28 -24.13 -30.23
N ALA A 10 -6.89 -24.57 -29.13
CA ALA A 10 -7.52 -23.65 -28.20
C ALA A 10 -6.41 -22.80 -27.57
N ALA A 11 -6.27 -21.55 -28.03
CA ALA A 11 -5.43 -20.58 -27.36
C ALA A 11 -6.10 -20.23 -26.03
N LEU A 12 -5.55 -20.73 -24.93
CA LEU A 12 -5.92 -20.29 -23.61
C LEU A 12 -5.46 -18.83 -23.48
N LEU A 13 -6.38 -17.90 -23.67
CA LEU A 13 -6.20 -16.51 -23.28
C LEU A 13 -6.21 -16.47 -21.75
N LEU A 14 -5.03 -16.58 -21.14
CA LEU A 14 -4.83 -16.18 -19.76
C LEU A 14 -5.12 -14.69 -19.71
N ALA A 15 -6.31 -14.34 -19.21
CA ALA A 15 -6.61 -12.97 -18.87
C ALA A 15 -5.60 -12.56 -17.80
N ALA A 16 -4.63 -11.71 -18.17
CA ALA A 16 -3.73 -11.11 -17.22
C ALA A 16 -4.58 -10.30 -16.25
N MET A 17 -4.69 -10.76 -14.99
CA MET A 17 -5.23 -9.92 -13.92
C MET A 17 -4.35 -8.67 -13.85
N PRO A 18 -4.95 -7.45 -13.82
CA PRO A 18 -4.15 -6.27 -13.60
C PRO A 18 -3.36 -6.47 -12.31
N ALA A 19 -2.04 -6.32 -12.39
CA ALA A 19 -1.19 -6.36 -11.22
C ALA A 19 -1.75 -5.34 -10.21
N ALA A 20 -1.88 -5.75 -8.94
CA ALA A 20 -2.21 -4.83 -7.88
C ALA A 20 -1.27 -3.62 -7.99
N GLN A 21 -1.82 -2.41 -7.90
CA GLN A 21 -1.00 -1.20 -7.97
C GLN A 21 0.11 -1.27 -6.93
N ALA A 22 1.33 -0.92 -7.34
CA ALA A 22 2.45 -0.84 -6.43
C ALA A 22 2.15 0.18 -5.32
N SER A 23 2.53 -0.12 -4.09
CA SER A 23 2.20 0.71 -2.93
C SER A 23 2.74 2.15 -2.96
N PRO A 24 3.87 2.48 -3.63
CA PRO A 24 4.22 3.88 -3.88
C PRO A 24 3.16 4.65 -4.66
N GLN A 25 2.50 4.03 -5.62
CA GLN A 25 1.41 4.64 -6.38
C GLN A 25 0.15 4.81 -5.52
N LEU A 26 -0.19 3.83 -4.69
CA LEU A 26 -1.29 3.94 -3.73
C LEU A 26 -1.07 5.07 -2.74
N ALA A 27 0.15 5.21 -2.22
CA ALA A 27 0.52 6.29 -1.32
C ALA A 27 0.33 7.67 -1.98
N ALA A 28 0.76 7.82 -3.22
CA ALA A 28 0.60 9.06 -3.97
C ALA A 28 -0.87 9.38 -4.23
N GLN A 29 -1.65 8.41 -4.67
CA GLN A 29 -3.09 8.59 -4.95
C GLN A 29 -3.90 8.95 -3.70
N ALA A 30 -3.55 8.36 -2.56
CA ALA A 30 -4.21 8.66 -1.27
C ALA A 30 -3.72 9.97 -0.62
N GLY A 31 -2.75 10.66 -1.22
CA GLY A 31 -2.23 11.92 -0.70
C GLY A 31 -1.15 11.78 0.39
N CYS A 32 -0.67 10.57 0.66
CA CYS A 32 0.31 10.30 1.71
C CYS A 32 1.66 10.98 1.43
N THR A 33 2.05 11.08 0.17
CA THR A 33 3.35 11.63 -0.26
C THR A 33 3.49 13.14 -0.08
N THR A 34 2.41 13.84 0.24
CA THR A 34 2.48 15.24 0.65
C THR A 34 3.23 15.40 1.98
N CYS A 35 3.10 14.41 2.88
CA CYS A 35 3.66 14.46 4.22
C CYS A 35 4.74 13.42 4.50
N HIS A 36 4.82 12.35 3.71
CA HIS A 36 5.77 11.25 3.90
C HIS A 36 6.65 11.05 2.68
N ALA A 37 7.93 10.85 2.91
CA ALA A 37 8.91 10.48 1.89
C ALA A 37 9.61 9.18 2.30
N ALA A 38 10.39 8.60 1.37
CA ALA A 38 11.05 7.31 1.60
C ALA A 38 12.04 7.34 2.77
N ASP A 39 12.93 8.32 2.78
CA ASP A 39 14.13 8.33 3.63
C ASP A 39 14.38 9.66 4.35
N LYS A 40 13.50 10.61 4.26
CA LYS A 40 13.63 11.91 4.94
C LYS A 40 12.29 12.36 5.54
N PRO A 41 12.31 13.06 6.68
CA PRO A 41 11.11 13.66 7.22
C PRO A 41 10.65 14.82 6.35
N LEU A 42 9.33 14.94 6.22
CA LEU A 42 8.64 16.10 5.67
C LEU A 42 7.74 16.66 6.79
N LEU A 43 6.44 16.79 6.53
CA LEU A 43 5.48 17.11 7.59
C LEU A 43 5.27 15.91 8.53
N GLY A 44 5.43 14.70 8.01
CA GLY A 44 5.40 13.46 8.77
C GLY A 44 6.72 12.70 8.69
N PRO A 45 6.85 11.58 9.41
CA PRO A 45 8.05 10.74 9.39
C PRO A 45 8.24 10.08 8.03
N SER A 46 9.47 9.71 7.71
CA SER A 46 9.78 8.90 6.53
C SER A 46 9.20 7.49 6.65
N TRP A 47 9.00 6.83 5.51
CA TRP A 47 8.61 5.42 5.50
C TRP A 47 9.61 4.56 6.26
N GLN A 48 10.90 4.82 6.11
CA GLN A 48 11.96 4.11 6.83
C GLN A 48 11.86 4.30 8.34
N ALA A 49 11.59 5.50 8.82
CA ALA A 49 11.43 5.78 10.23
C ALA A 49 10.22 5.05 10.82
N ILE A 50 9.09 5.02 10.10
CA ILE A 50 7.90 4.29 10.52
C ILE A 50 8.21 2.78 10.61
N ALA A 51 8.80 2.21 9.57
CA ALA A 51 9.18 0.79 9.57
C ALA A 51 10.11 0.45 10.73
N GLY A 52 11.10 1.30 11.01
CA GLY A 52 12.04 1.11 12.11
C GLY A 52 11.37 1.16 13.49
N LYS A 53 10.44 2.10 13.70
CA LYS A 53 9.72 2.24 14.97
C LYS A 53 8.86 1.00 15.29
N TYR A 54 8.21 0.43 14.29
CA TYR A 54 7.27 -0.67 14.48
C TYR A 54 7.87 -2.05 14.21
N LYS A 55 9.15 -2.12 13.91
CA LYS A 55 9.85 -3.38 13.66
C LYS A 55 9.67 -4.36 14.82
N GLY A 56 9.25 -5.58 14.51
CA GLY A 56 9.08 -6.64 15.48
C GLY A 56 7.80 -6.56 16.33
N GLN A 57 6.95 -5.56 16.12
CA GLN A 57 5.65 -5.48 16.81
C GLN A 57 4.60 -6.31 16.07
N ALA A 58 4.03 -7.31 16.72
CA ALA A 58 3.06 -8.22 16.10
C ALA A 58 1.78 -7.52 15.64
N ASN A 59 1.37 -6.45 16.31
CA ASN A 59 0.16 -5.69 16.00
C ASN A 59 0.40 -4.46 15.12
N ALA A 60 1.60 -4.30 14.58
CA ALA A 60 1.98 -3.10 13.83
C ALA A 60 1.05 -2.82 12.64
N ALA A 61 0.70 -3.83 11.87
CA ALA A 61 -0.15 -3.65 10.70
C ALA A 61 -1.54 -3.12 11.07
N ALA A 62 -2.17 -3.68 12.08
CA ALA A 62 -3.48 -3.22 12.56
C ALA A 62 -3.41 -1.83 13.17
N LEU A 63 -2.37 -1.55 13.93
CA LEU A 63 -2.15 -0.25 14.57
C LEU A 63 -1.96 0.85 13.53
N LEU A 64 -1.14 0.60 12.50
CA LEU A 64 -0.91 1.58 11.43
C LEU A 64 -2.14 1.78 10.55
N ALA A 65 -2.89 0.72 10.25
CA ALA A 65 -4.15 0.84 9.51
C ALA A 65 -5.16 1.71 10.26
N ASP A 66 -5.29 1.52 11.55
CA ASP A 66 -6.16 2.35 12.41
C ASP A 66 -5.69 3.82 12.41
N ARG A 67 -4.39 4.05 12.50
CA ARG A 67 -3.80 5.38 12.44
C ARG A 67 -4.11 6.10 11.14
N VAL A 68 -4.03 5.42 10.01
CA VAL A 68 -4.37 6.00 8.71
C VAL A 68 -5.85 6.36 8.63
N ARG A 69 -6.72 5.48 9.11
CA ARG A 69 -8.17 5.73 9.10
C ARG A 69 -8.60 6.91 9.97
N LYS A 70 -8.12 6.94 11.19
CA LYS A 70 -8.54 7.90 12.21
C LYS A 70 -7.67 9.16 12.27
N GLY A 71 -6.47 9.08 11.69
CA GLY A 71 -5.46 10.11 11.91
C GLY A 71 -4.90 10.06 13.31
N GLY A 72 -4.19 11.08 13.70
CA GLY A 72 -3.66 11.19 15.06
C GLY A 72 -2.64 12.29 15.23
N VAL A 73 -2.24 12.49 16.46
CA VAL A 73 -1.31 13.53 16.88
C VAL A 73 -0.42 13.01 18.01
N ASN A 74 0.72 13.65 18.22
CA ASN A 74 1.66 13.37 19.32
C ASN A 74 2.40 12.02 19.27
N VAL A 75 2.34 11.28 18.16
CA VAL A 75 3.17 10.07 17.99
C VAL A 75 4.55 10.45 17.46
N TRP A 76 4.60 11.37 16.50
CA TRP A 76 5.82 11.82 15.82
C TRP A 76 6.03 13.34 15.95
N GLY A 77 5.37 13.98 16.89
CA GLY A 77 5.40 15.41 17.11
C GLY A 77 4.00 16.01 17.17
N LYS A 78 3.92 17.32 17.06
CA LYS A 78 2.68 18.06 17.28
C LYS A 78 1.80 18.21 16.05
N LEU A 79 2.36 18.00 14.84
CA LEU A 79 1.58 18.09 13.62
C LEU A 79 0.63 16.89 13.52
N PRO A 80 -0.66 17.11 13.35
CA PRO A 80 -1.61 16.02 13.23
C PRO A 80 -1.52 15.35 11.86
N MET A 81 -1.66 14.04 11.83
CA MET A 81 -1.95 13.30 10.62
C MET A 81 -3.47 13.33 10.41
N PRO A 82 -3.98 13.83 9.29
CA PRO A 82 -5.42 13.83 9.03
C PRO A 82 -5.93 12.42 8.78
N PRO A 83 -7.22 12.14 9.05
CA PRO A 83 -7.82 10.85 8.75
C PRO A 83 -7.93 10.62 7.24
N THR A 84 -7.80 9.37 6.82
CA THR A 84 -7.98 8.96 5.42
C THR A 84 -9.18 8.01 5.32
N PRO A 85 -10.31 8.47 4.78
CA PRO A 85 -11.53 7.67 4.70
C PRO A 85 -11.47 6.58 3.60
N ALA A 86 -12.37 5.63 3.69
CA ALA A 86 -12.42 4.47 2.79
C ALA A 86 -12.73 4.83 1.32
N ASP A 87 -13.34 5.96 1.06
CA ASP A 87 -13.57 6.46 -0.31
C ASP A 87 -12.28 6.95 -1.00
N LYS A 88 -11.25 7.30 -0.23
CA LYS A 88 -9.92 7.65 -0.75
C LYS A 88 -8.97 6.47 -0.80
N LEU A 89 -9.11 5.52 0.09
CA LEU A 89 -8.25 4.36 0.22
C LEU A 89 -9.06 3.18 0.74
N SER A 90 -9.35 2.21 -0.12
CA SER A 90 -10.11 1.01 0.26
C SER A 90 -9.39 0.22 1.36
N ASP A 91 -10.12 -0.64 2.07
CA ASP A 91 -9.51 -1.49 3.11
C ASP A 91 -8.45 -2.43 2.55
N ALA A 92 -8.67 -2.99 1.35
CA ALA A 92 -7.68 -3.83 0.68
C ALA A 92 -6.41 -3.06 0.33
N ASP A 93 -6.55 -1.86 -0.21
CA ASP A 93 -5.42 -1.00 -0.58
C ASP A 93 -4.70 -0.48 0.66
N LEU A 94 -5.41 -0.14 1.72
CA LEU A 94 -4.82 0.26 2.99
C LEU A 94 -3.96 -0.87 3.58
N LYS A 95 -4.46 -2.10 3.55
CA LYS A 95 -3.70 -3.28 4.01
C LYS A 95 -2.41 -3.47 3.19
N ALA A 96 -2.49 -3.34 1.88
CA ALA A 96 -1.33 -3.43 0.99
C ALA A 96 -0.32 -2.30 1.26
N LEU A 97 -0.80 -1.08 1.44
CA LEU A 97 0.03 0.09 1.73
C LEU A 97 0.77 -0.05 3.06
N VAL A 98 0.08 -0.43 4.12
CA VAL A 98 0.68 -0.63 5.45
C VAL A 98 1.72 -1.75 5.42
N SER A 99 1.42 -2.86 4.75
CA SER A 99 2.38 -3.96 4.56
C SER A 99 3.65 -3.48 3.85
N TRP A 100 3.51 -2.67 2.82
CA TRP A 100 4.63 -2.09 2.11
C TRP A 100 5.46 -1.15 2.99
N VAL A 101 4.82 -0.27 3.74
CA VAL A 101 5.51 0.66 4.66
C VAL A 101 6.35 -0.11 5.68
N LEU A 102 5.79 -1.17 6.27
CA LEU A 102 6.49 -1.98 7.27
C LEU A 102 7.70 -2.75 6.72
N LYS A 103 7.76 -2.97 5.41
CA LYS A 103 8.89 -3.62 4.73
C LYS A 103 9.94 -2.64 4.22
N THR A 104 9.70 -1.36 4.33
CA THR A 104 10.62 -0.32 3.86
C THR A 104 11.92 -0.34 4.70
N ARG A 105 13.05 -0.20 4.02
CA ARG A 105 14.39 -0.20 4.62
C ARG A 105 15.11 1.10 4.36
#